data_a8a3fb612eac92bcb88e5277cca695a6
#
_entry.id   a8a3fb612eac92bcb88e5277cca695a6
#
_cell.length_a   1.000
_cell.length_b   1.000
_cell.length_c   1.000
_cell.angle_alpha   90.00
_cell.angle_beta   90.00
_cell.angle_gamma   90.00
#
_symmetry.space_group_name_H-M   'P 1'
#
loop_
_entity.id
_entity.type
_entity.pdbx_description
1 polymer ?
#
loop_
_entity_poly.entity_id
_entity_poly.type
_entity_poly.pdbx_seq_one_letter_code
_entity_poly.pdbx_strand_id
1 'polypeptide(L)'
;MTIYKRNTSLFFVLFTILSADETDPYQLPVYNISRALGDITIDGLLDDQGWQGTNIINDFYEFMPGENIAPIVNTEAFVTYDDENFYVAIKCYDDPSNIRAHISKRDRMRNDDYAGFSLDTYGDANRAVWFNVNPLGIQEDGQIVGSNEESSFDMIFDAAAIITDEGYQIEVAVPFSSLRFPNKEEQTWRFLVFRSHPRDDFMRKMASGKLDRNNPCLLCQFGYLKGIRGIKSNRSIEFLPSIVSTQSGELDSNNVFQENDFNSDLALGI
;
A
#
# COMPACT_ATOMS: atom_id res chain seq x y z
N MET A 1 -26.94 13.31 -87.01
CA MET A 1 -25.69 13.00 -86.23
C MET A 1 -25.92 13.50 -84.85
N THR A 2 -26.49 12.66 -83.96
CA THR A 2 -26.98 13.04 -82.64
C THR A 2 -25.93 12.59 -81.59
N ILE A 3 -25.31 13.58 -80.89
CA ILE A 3 -24.26 13.37 -79.88
C ILE A 3 -24.95 13.16 -78.52
N TYR A 4 -24.85 11.94 -77.95
CA TYR A 4 -25.30 11.61 -76.60
C TYR A 4 -24.22 12.07 -75.59
N LYS A 5 -24.53 13.02 -74.72
CA LYS A 5 -23.70 13.36 -73.56
C LYS A 5 -24.02 12.39 -72.41
N ARG A 6 -23.03 11.59 -72.02
CA ARG A 6 -23.05 10.73 -70.84
C ARG A 6 -22.69 11.55 -69.59
N ASN A 7 -23.67 11.84 -68.73
CA ASN A 7 -23.40 12.36 -67.40
C ASN A 7 -22.96 11.24 -66.47
N THR A 8 -21.69 11.28 -66.05
CA THR A 8 -21.16 10.44 -65.00
C THR A 8 -21.31 11.21 -63.68
N SER A 9 -22.31 10.84 -62.87
CA SER A 9 -22.42 11.30 -61.49
C SER A 9 -21.46 10.50 -60.64
N LEU A 10 -20.44 11.17 -60.10
CA LEU A 10 -19.51 10.61 -59.12
C LEU A 10 -20.15 10.70 -57.73
N PHE A 11 -20.60 9.57 -57.18
CA PHE A 11 -21.09 9.49 -55.80
C PHE A 11 -19.87 9.41 -54.90
N PHE A 12 -19.56 10.47 -54.12
CA PHE A 12 -18.62 10.47 -53.01
C PHE A 12 -19.33 9.91 -51.79
N VAL A 13 -19.02 8.67 -51.41
CA VAL A 13 -19.43 8.10 -50.13
C VAL A 13 -18.42 8.59 -49.07
N LEU A 14 -18.87 9.52 -48.25
CA LEU A 14 -18.09 10.01 -47.09
C LEU A 14 -18.18 8.94 -46.00
N PHE A 15 -17.14 8.13 -45.83
CA PHE A 15 -16.99 7.24 -44.69
C PHE A 15 -16.55 8.10 -43.48
N THR A 16 -17.48 8.47 -42.61
CA THR A 16 -17.18 8.95 -41.30
C THR A 16 -16.74 7.77 -40.44
N ILE A 17 -15.42 7.66 -40.20
CA ILE A 17 -14.87 6.77 -39.18
C ILE A 17 -15.25 7.41 -37.85
N LEU A 18 -16.29 6.90 -37.17
CA LEU A 18 -16.46 7.10 -35.75
C LEU A 18 -15.32 6.31 -35.06
N SER A 19 -14.26 6.98 -34.70
CA SER A 19 -13.35 6.48 -33.67
C SER A 19 -14.14 6.50 -32.36
N ALA A 20 -14.67 5.35 -31.95
CA ALA A 20 -15.01 5.13 -30.57
C ALA A 20 -13.67 5.25 -29.81
N ASP A 21 -13.53 6.27 -28.98
CA ASP A 21 -12.49 6.33 -27.96
C ASP A 21 -12.77 5.12 -27.04
N GLU A 22 -12.06 4.02 -27.23
CA GLU A 22 -12.01 2.93 -26.26
C GLU A 22 -11.32 3.51 -25.03
N THR A 23 -12.12 4.08 -24.12
CA THR A 23 -11.61 4.44 -22.79
C THR A 23 -11.13 3.16 -22.14
N ASP A 24 -9.83 3.11 -21.85
CA ASP A 24 -9.22 2.00 -21.13
C ASP A 24 -10.03 1.76 -19.83
N PRO A 25 -10.68 0.59 -19.66
CA PRO A 25 -11.49 0.30 -18.49
C PRO A 25 -10.65 0.27 -17.18
N TYR A 26 -9.32 0.24 -17.30
CA TYR A 26 -8.36 0.24 -16.21
C TYR A 26 -7.58 1.54 -16.11
N GLN A 27 -8.19 2.66 -16.47
CA GLN A 27 -7.55 3.97 -16.33
C GLN A 27 -7.05 4.16 -14.89
N LEU A 28 -5.76 4.45 -14.74
CA LEU A 28 -5.12 4.61 -13.43
C LEU A 28 -5.61 5.88 -12.75
N PRO A 29 -6.05 5.80 -11.48
CA PRO A 29 -6.47 6.98 -10.73
C PRO A 29 -5.27 7.90 -10.44
N VAL A 30 -5.55 9.19 -10.30
CA VAL A 30 -4.57 10.21 -9.89
C VAL A 30 -5.06 10.84 -8.60
N TYR A 31 -4.31 10.67 -7.53
CA TYR A 31 -4.57 11.22 -6.21
C TYR A 31 -3.67 12.45 -6.01
N ASN A 32 -4.28 13.62 -5.90
CA ASN A 32 -3.55 14.85 -5.59
C ASN A 32 -3.64 15.07 -4.08
N ILE A 33 -2.50 15.16 -3.41
CA ILE A 33 -2.42 15.41 -1.98
C ILE A 33 -1.74 16.73 -1.69
N SER A 34 -2.02 17.25 -0.53
CA SER A 34 -1.41 18.48 0.00
C SER A 34 -0.76 18.20 1.35
N ARG A 35 0.06 19.14 1.79
CA ARG A 35 0.65 19.11 3.12
C ARG A 35 -0.45 19.28 4.18
N ALA A 36 -0.32 18.57 5.30
CA ALA A 36 -1.22 18.67 6.45
C ALA A 36 -1.34 20.11 6.94
N LEU A 37 -2.54 20.52 7.32
CA LEU A 37 -2.83 21.88 7.81
C LEU A 37 -2.52 22.07 9.31
N GLY A 38 -2.21 21.00 10.02
CA GLY A 38 -1.90 20.98 11.44
C GLY A 38 -1.28 19.65 11.85
N ASP A 39 -1.07 19.50 13.15
CA ASP A 39 -0.49 18.28 13.71
C ASP A 39 -1.46 17.10 13.55
N ILE A 40 -0.89 15.90 13.46
CA ILE A 40 -1.59 14.61 13.44
C ILE A 40 -1.02 13.75 14.55
N THR A 41 -1.89 13.27 15.42
CA THR A 41 -1.59 12.32 16.49
C THR A 41 -2.08 10.95 16.07
N ILE A 42 -1.24 9.94 16.13
CA ILE A 42 -1.61 8.57 15.73
C ILE A 42 -2.29 7.89 16.91
N ASP A 43 -3.60 8.06 17.05
CA ASP A 43 -4.41 7.48 18.12
C ASP A 43 -5.66 6.71 17.62
N GLY A 44 -5.89 6.70 16.30
CA GLY A 44 -7.00 6.03 15.64
C GLY A 44 -8.23 6.93 15.45
N LEU A 45 -8.17 8.22 15.84
CA LEU A 45 -9.24 9.19 15.68
C LEU A 45 -8.90 10.19 14.57
N LEU A 46 -9.76 10.32 13.58
CA LEU A 46 -9.55 11.25 12.46
C LEU A 46 -10.14 12.63 12.75
N ASP A 47 -9.93 13.15 13.94
CA ASP A 47 -10.46 14.45 14.40
C ASP A 47 -9.40 15.57 14.44
N ASP A 48 -8.14 15.23 14.18
CA ASP A 48 -7.04 16.18 14.13
C ASP A 48 -7.15 17.19 12.99
N GLN A 49 -6.64 18.40 13.23
CA GLN A 49 -6.61 19.48 12.24
C GLN A 49 -5.81 19.09 10.97
N GLY A 50 -4.82 18.24 11.10
CA GLY A 50 -4.00 17.78 9.99
C GLY A 50 -4.78 17.02 8.91
N TRP A 51 -5.91 16.40 9.26
CA TRP A 51 -6.79 15.71 8.31
C TRP A 51 -7.76 16.64 7.58
N GLN A 52 -7.91 17.88 8.03
CA GLN A 52 -8.85 18.82 7.42
C GLN A 52 -8.38 19.24 6.02
N GLY A 53 -9.31 19.23 5.07
CA GLY A 53 -9.04 19.62 3.69
C GLY A 53 -8.29 18.57 2.86
N THR A 54 -8.06 17.36 3.39
CA THR A 54 -7.55 16.25 2.60
C THR A 54 -8.59 15.77 1.59
N ASN A 55 -8.14 15.40 0.39
CA ASN A 55 -9.01 14.77 -0.58
C ASN A 55 -9.38 13.35 -0.14
N ILE A 56 -10.66 13.00 -0.30
CA ILE A 56 -11.17 11.67 0.05
C ILE A 56 -10.97 10.75 -1.15
N ILE A 57 -10.36 9.59 -0.91
CA ILE A 57 -10.29 8.47 -1.85
C ILE A 57 -11.40 7.50 -1.45
N ASN A 58 -12.44 7.38 -2.28
CA ASN A 58 -13.62 6.54 -2.00
C ASN A 58 -14.06 5.68 -3.20
N ASP A 59 -13.35 5.75 -4.31
CA ASP A 59 -13.60 4.91 -5.48
C ASP A 59 -12.96 3.53 -5.29
N PHE A 60 -13.61 2.67 -4.51
CA PHE A 60 -13.17 1.31 -4.25
C PHE A 60 -13.92 0.30 -5.12
N TYR A 61 -13.21 -0.77 -5.48
CA TYR A 61 -13.73 -1.88 -6.26
C TYR A 61 -13.38 -3.20 -5.58
N GLU A 62 -14.34 -4.12 -5.49
CA GLU A 62 -14.08 -5.50 -5.08
C GLU A 62 -13.44 -6.24 -6.26
N PHE A 63 -12.16 -6.60 -6.12
CA PHE A 63 -11.43 -7.33 -7.16
C PHE A 63 -11.29 -8.82 -6.85
N MET A 64 -11.66 -9.26 -5.62
CA MET A 64 -11.64 -10.67 -5.21
C MET A 64 -12.73 -10.93 -4.15
N PRO A 65 -13.59 -11.95 -4.32
CA PRO A 65 -13.74 -12.83 -5.48
C PRO A 65 -14.36 -12.14 -6.70
N GLY A 66 -14.93 -10.95 -6.54
CA GLY A 66 -15.49 -10.14 -7.62
C GLY A 66 -14.45 -9.77 -8.69
N GLU A 67 -14.89 -9.17 -9.76
CA GLU A 67 -14.04 -8.69 -10.84
C GLU A 67 -14.34 -7.21 -11.07
N ASN A 68 -13.76 -6.38 -10.19
CA ASN A 68 -13.95 -4.93 -10.15
C ASN A 68 -15.44 -4.51 -10.06
N ILE A 69 -16.20 -5.22 -9.25
CA ILE A 69 -17.60 -4.90 -8.95
C ILE A 69 -17.68 -3.86 -7.83
N ALA A 70 -18.86 -3.27 -7.65
CA ALA A 70 -19.12 -2.39 -6.51
C ALA A 70 -18.92 -3.16 -5.19
N PRO A 71 -18.17 -2.60 -4.23
CA PRO A 71 -17.95 -3.23 -2.93
C PRO A 71 -19.25 -3.29 -2.12
N ILE A 72 -19.38 -4.30 -1.27
CA ILE A 72 -20.55 -4.45 -0.38
C ILE A 72 -20.50 -3.53 0.84
N VAL A 73 -19.33 -2.97 1.15
CA VAL A 73 -19.08 -2.04 2.25
C VAL A 73 -18.27 -0.86 1.75
N ASN A 74 -18.49 0.31 2.32
CA ASN A 74 -17.78 1.52 1.93
C ASN A 74 -16.42 1.61 2.62
N THR A 75 -15.49 2.25 1.95
CA THR A 75 -14.17 2.58 2.47
C THR A 75 -13.80 3.98 2.01
N GLU A 76 -13.23 4.77 2.90
CA GLU A 76 -12.69 6.09 2.60
C GLU A 76 -11.26 6.14 3.08
N ALA A 77 -10.36 6.70 2.26
CA ALA A 77 -8.99 6.92 2.67
C ALA A 77 -8.60 8.39 2.50
N PHE A 78 -7.73 8.84 3.39
CA PHE A 78 -7.23 10.20 3.48
C PHE A 78 -5.70 10.13 3.45
N VAL A 79 -5.06 10.97 2.66
CA VAL A 79 -3.60 10.95 2.51
C VAL A 79 -3.07 12.37 2.60
N THR A 80 -2.08 12.56 3.44
CA THR A 80 -1.38 13.83 3.59
C THR A 80 0.08 13.60 4.02
N TYR A 81 0.83 14.65 4.24
CA TYR A 81 2.22 14.58 4.70
C TYR A 81 2.62 15.89 5.37
N ASP A 82 3.67 15.83 6.20
CA ASP A 82 4.34 17.00 6.77
C ASP A 82 5.84 17.03 6.38
N ASP A 83 6.71 17.55 7.23
CA ASP A 83 8.15 17.56 6.99
C ASP A 83 8.85 16.24 7.35
N GLU A 84 8.22 15.42 8.18
CA GLU A 84 8.82 14.22 8.78
C GLU A 84 8.14 12.93 8.32
N ASN A 85 6.82 12.96 8.10
CA ASN A 85 6.01 11.77 7.89
C ASN A 85 5.09 11.87 6.68
N PHE A 86 4.83 10.71 6.11
CA PHE A 86 3.74 10.43 5.21
C PHE A 86 2.60 9.79 6.02
N TYR A 87 1.38 10.34 5.91
CA TYR A 87 0.23 9.91 6.69
C TYR A 87 -0.86 9.33 5.81
N VAL A 88 -1.43 8.21 6.25
CA VAL A 88 -2.62 7.60 5.65
C VAL A 88 -3.62 7.28 6.74
N ALA A 89 -4.87 7.72 6.56
CA ALA A 89 -5.97 7.29 7.39
C ALA A 89 -7.01 6.56 6.54
N ILE A 90 -7.65 5.53 7.12
CA ILE A 90 -8.64 4.72 6.40
C ILE A 90 -9.85 4.51 7.32
N LYS A 91 -11.04 4.93 6.83
CA LYS A 91 -12.34 4.60 7.44
C LYS A 91 -12.93 3.40 6.73
N CYS A 92 -13.20 2.38 7.47
CA CYS A 92 -13.78 1.13 7.00
C CYS A 92 -15.19 0.97 7.56
N TYR A 93 -16.20 1.35 6.79
CA TYR A 93 -17.60 1.23 7.20
C TYR A 93 -18.01 -0.23 7.22
N ASP A 94 -18.68 -0.62 8.31
CA ASP A 94 -19.17 -1.99 8.53
C ASP A 94 -20.11 -2.02 9.75
N ASP A 95 -20.83 -3.13 9.94
CA ASP A 95 -21.47 -3.43 11.22
C ASP A 95 -20.38 -3.83 12.24
N PRO A 96 -20.20 -3.07 13.33
CA PRO A 96 -19.16 -3.34 14.32
C PRO A 96 -19.24 -4.74 14.93
N SER A 97 -20.44 -5.32 14.99
CA SER A 97 -20.64 -6.68 15.52
C SER A 97 -20.08 -7.78 14.62
N ASN A 98 -19.82 -7.48 13.37
CA ASN A 98 -19.30 -8.41 12.36
C ASN A 98 -17.78 -8.28 12.14
N ILE A 99 -17.13 -7.30 12.75
CA ILE A 99 -15.68 -7.07 12.61
C ILE A 99 -14.94 -8.24 13.22
N ARG A 100 -14.01 -8.81 12.43
CA ARG A 100 -13.13 -9.89 12.83
C ARG A 100 -11.74 -9.34 13.08
N ALA A 101 -11.28 -9.37 14.32
CA ALA A 101 -9.94 -8.96 14.66
C ALA A 101 -9.42 -9.75 15.86
N HIS A 102 -8.16 -10.14 15.81
CA HIS A 102 -7.47 -10.88 16.86
C HIS A 102 -6.21 -10.16 17.30
N ILE A 103 -5.92 -10.24 18.58
CA ILE A 103 -4.61 -9.81 19.09
C ILE A 103 -3.60 -10.88 18.71
N SER A 104 -2.61 -10.50 17.93
CA SER A 104 -1.53 -11.36 17.47
C SER A 104 -0.18 -10.63 17.57
N LYS A 105 0.91 -11.34 17.31
CA LYS A 105 2.20 -10.69 17.08
C LYS A 105 2.15 -9.96 15.74
N ARG A 106 2.98 -8.92 15.56
CA ARG A 106 3.27 -8.29 14.26
C ARG A 106 3.49 -9.38 13.19
N ASP A 107 3.03 -9.15 11.99
CA ASP A 107 3.14 -10.03 10.81
C ASP A 107 2.45 -11.41 10.98
N ARG A 108 1.40 -11.43 11.80
CA ARG A 108 0.65 -12.67 12.10
C ARG A 108 -0.86 -12.49 12.07
N MET A 109 -1.36 -11.51 11.31
CA MET A 109 -2.80 -11.38 11.08
C MET A 109 -3.32 -12.56 10.25
N ARG A 110 -4.39 -13.21 10.71
CA ARG A 110 -5.00 -14.34 10.02
C ARG A 110 -6.51 -14.19 10.00
N ASN A 111 -7.08 -14.11 8.80
CA ASN A 111 -8.53 -14.00 8.61
C ASN A 111 -9.17 -12.82 9.35
N ASP A 112 -8.39 -11.78 9.65
CA ASP A 112 -8.86 -10.54 10.23
C ASP A 112 -9.37 -9.60 9.15
N ASP A 113 -10.29 -8.72 9.54
CA ASP A 113 -10.46 -7.46 8.84
C ASP A 113 -9.16 -6.69 8.93
N TYR A 114 -8.71 -6.12 7.85
CA TYR A 114 -7.62 -5.16 7.84
C TYR A 114 -7.75 -4.21 6.66
N ALA A 115 -7.15 -3.06 6.80
CA ALA A 115 -6.95 -2.17 5.67
C ALA A 115 -5.50 -1.70 5.65
N GLY A 116 -5.06 -1.25 4.50
CA GLY A 116 -3.69 -0.82 4.32
C GLY A 116 -3.47 -0.17 2.98
N PHE A 117 -2.20 0.06 2.68
CA PHE A 117 -1.81 0.67 1.41
C PHE A 117 -0.45 0.15 0.96
N SER A 118 -0.21 0.31 -0.34
CA SER A 118 1.08 0.04 -0.96
C SER A 118 1.61 1.30 -1.62
N LEU A 119 2.93 1.49 -1.56
CA LEU A 119 3.61 2.68 -1.98
C LEU A 119 4.87 2.34 -2.78
N ASP A 120 4.89 2.68 -4.07
CA ASP A 120 6.08 2.68 -4.90
C ASP A 120 6.60 4.11 -5.01
N THR A 121 7.61 4.43 -4.22
CA THR A 121 8.18 5.75 -4.08
C THR A 121 9.09 6.17 -5.24
N TYR A 122 9.50 5.22 -6.10
CA TYR A 122 10.24 5.50 -7.33
C TYR A 122 9.30 5.72 -8.52
N GLY A 123 8.07 5.17 -8.45
CA GLY A 123 7.06 5.28 -9.50
C GLY A 123 7.38 4.47 -10.75
N ASP A 124 8.31 3.53 -10.66
CA ASP A 124 8.82 2.74 -11.79
C ASP A 124 8.22 1.33 -11.89
N ALA A 125 7.30 0.99 -10.97
CA ALA A 125 6.61 -0.29 -10.87
C ALA A 125 7.54 -1.51 -10.67
N ASN A 126 8.73 -1.30 -10.10
CA ASN A 126 9.68 -2.38 -9.82
C ASN A 126 9.64 -2.84 -8.36
N ARG A 127 9.38 -1.91 -7.45
CA ARG A 127 9.32 -2.17 -6.01
C ARG A 127 8.28 -1.30 -5.34
N ALA A 128 7.51 -1.88 -4.44
CA ALA A 128 6.64 -1.17 -3.51
C ALA A 128 6.83 -1.70 -2.10
N VAL A 129 6.55 -0.87 -1.11
CA VAL A 129 6.37 -1.28 0.29
C VAL A 129 4.88 -1.29 0.59
N TRP A 130 4.44 -2.14 1.50
CA TRP A 130 3.04 -2.21 1.89
C TRP A 130 2.90 -2.26 3.42
N PHE A 131 1.79 -1.74 3.91
CA PHE A 131 1.46 -1.59 5.32
C PHE A 131 0.02 -2.01 5.54
N ASN A 132 -0.21 -2.90 6.47
CA ASN A 132 -1.52 -3.37 6.88
C ASN A 132 -1.73 -3.14 8.36
N VAL A 133 -2.96 -2.79 8.73
CA VAL A 133 -3.36 -2.65 10.14
C VAL A 133 -4.74 -3.28 10.33
N ASN A 134 -4.90 -4.09 11.37
CA ASN A 134 -6.20 -4.63 11.73
C ASN A 134 -6.96 -3.67 12.69
N PRO A 135 -8.26 -3.89 12.95
CA PRO A 135 -9.06 -3.03 13.84
C PRO A 135 -8.57 -2.92 15.29
N LEU A 136 -7.62 -3.76 15.72
CA LEU A 136 -6.99 -3.74 17.04
C LEU A 136 -5.57 -3.13 17.01
N GLY A 137 -5.16 -2.54 15.88
CA GLY A 137 -3.86 -1.91 15.74
C GLY A 137 -2.69 -2.88 15.51
N ILE A 138 -2.95 -4.15 15.23
CA ILE A 138 -1.91 -5.10 14.85
C ILE A 138 -1.39 -4.73 13.46
N GLN A 139 -0.08 -4.63 13.35
CA GLN A 139 0.63 -4.21 12.15
C GLN A 139 1.18 -5.41 11.39
N GLU A 140 1.16 -5.33 10.07
CA GLU A 140 1.94 -6.14 9.13
C GLU A 140 2.54 -5.24 8.07
N ASP A 141 3.73 -5.54 7.63
CA ASP A 141 4.38 -4.83 6.54
C ASP A 141 5.29 -5.74 5.72
N GLY A 142 5.76 -5.22 4.61
CA GLY A 142 6.63 -5.93 3.72
C GLY A 142 6.91 -5.16 2.44
N GLN A 143 7.49 -5.85 1.48
CA GLN A 143 7.77 -5.30 0.18
C GLN A 143 7.29 -6.20 -0.95
N ILE A 144 7.06 -5.58 -2.10
CA ILE A 144 6.84 -6.26 -3.38
C ILE A 144 8.02 -5.93 -4.27
N VAL A 145 8.68 -6.93 -4.82
CA VAL A 145 9.76 -6.77 -5.79
C VAL A 145 9.39 -7.53 -7.06
N GLY A 146 9.09 -6.80 -8.12
CA GLY A 146 8.51 -7.39 -9.34
C GLY A 146 7.14 -8.01 -9.05
N SER A 147 7.05 -9.34 -9.07
CA SER A 147 5.83 -10.11 -8.74
C SER A 147 5.92 -10.86 -7.41
N ASN A 148 7.03 -10.72 -6.67
CA ASN A 148 7.26 -11.44 -5.42
C ASN A 148 6.92 -10.53 -4.23
N GLU A 149 6.08 -11.04 -3.34
CA GLU A 149 5.79 -10.42 -2.07
C GLU A 149 6.71 -11.01 -0.99
N GLU A 150 7.32 -10.15 -0.18
CA GLU A 150 8.25 -10.50 0.87
C GLU A 150 7.83 -9.82 2.18
N SER A 151 7.32 -10.62 3.12
CA SER A 151 6.82 -10.17 4.43
C SER A 151 7.89 -10.20 5.53
N SER A 152 9.12 -10.58 5.22
CA SER A 152 10.24 -10.55 6.17
C SER A 152 10.97 -9.20 6.20
N PHE A 153 10.51 -8.26 5.40
CA PHE A 153 11.07 -6.90 5.35
C PHE A 153 10.31 -6.02 6.32
N ASP A 154 10.96 -5.66 7.42
CA ASP A 154 10.38 -4.84 8.49
C ASP A 154 10.67 -3.36 8.28
N MET A 155 9.65 -2.53 8.45
CA MET A 155 9.75 -1.08 8.43
C MET A 155 9.35 -0.46 9.76
N ILE A 156 9.94 0.69 10.05
CA ILE A 156 9.54 1.51 11.20
C ILE A 156 8.41 2.44 10.76
N PHE A 157 7.25 2.29 11.36
CA PHE A 157 6.09 3.16 11.21
C PHE A 157 5.21 3.10 12.44
N ASP A 158 4.42 4.14 12.67
CA ASP A 158 3.43 4.19 13.74
C ASP A 158 2.05 3.94 13.15
N ALA A 159 1.22 3.20 13.88
CA ALA A 159 -0.16 2.97 13.51
C ALA A 159 -1.06 2.81 14.74
N ALA A 160 -2.26 3.32 14.64
CA ALA A 160 -3.33 3.12 15.59
C ALA A 160 -4.63 2.77 14.89
N ALA A 161 -5.51 2.04 15.56
CA ALA A 161 -6.82 1.71 15.06
C ALA A 161 -7.85 1.71 16.19
N ILE A 162 -9.08 2.06 15.86
CA ILE A 162 -10.20 2.05 16.79
C ILE A 162 -11.47 1.52 16.11
N ILE A 163 -12.23 0.69 16.83
CA ILE A 163 -13.58 0.28 16.41
C ILE A 163 -14.56 1.36 16.84
N THR A 164 -15.38 1.81 15.89
CA THR A 164 -16.40 2.85 16.07
C THR A 164 -17.81 2.29 15.88
N ASP A 165 -18.83 3.11 16.08
CA ASP A 165 -20.22 2.71 15.80
C ASP A 165 -20.51 2.49 14.31
N GLU A 166 -19.66 2.99 13.41
CA GLU A 166 -19.82 2.89 11.96
C GLU A 166 -18.88 1.85 11.30
N GLY A 167 -18.03 1.18 12.10
CA GLY A 167 -17.03 0.24 11.60
C GLY A 167 -15.70 0.36 12.34
N TYR A 168 -14.61 0.65 11.65
CA TYR A 168 -13.31 0.93 12.27
C TYR A 168 -12.50 1.96 11.49
N GLN A 169 -11.58 2.59 12.18
CA GLN A 169 -10.67 3.59 11.62
C GLN A 169 -9.23 3.19 11.89
N ILE A 170 -8.37 3.55 10.98
CA ILE A 170 -6.92 3.29 11.04
C ILE A 170 -6.19 4.58 10.72
N GLU A 171 -5.15 4.88 11.47
CA GLU A 171 -4.17 5.91 11.18
C GLU A 171 -2.78 5.30 11.08
N VAL A 172 -2.01 5.74 10.10
CA VAL A 172 -0.62 5.30 9.88
C VAL A 172 0.26 6.52 9.60
N ALA A 173 1.38 6.59 10.28
CA ALA A 173 2.46 7.55 10.01
C ALA A 173 3.72 6.79 9.60
N VAL A 174 4.20 7.04 8.38
CA VAL A 174 5.44 6.46 7.88
C VAL A 174 6.50 7.55 7.81
N PRO A 175 7.54 7.52 8.68
CA PRO A 175 8.62 8.49 8.62
C PRO A 175 9.32 8.47 7.26
N PHE A 176 9.63 9.64 6.68
CA PHE A 176 10.40 9.70 5.44
C PHE A 176 11.80 9.10 5.58
N SER A 177 12.34 9.03 6.79
CA SER A 177 13.57 8.31 7.08
C SER A 177 13.50 6.80 6.85
N SER A 178 12.30 6.22 6.95
CA SER A 178 12.04 4.80 6.65
C SER A 178 11.84 4.55 5.15
N LEU A 179 11.55 5.58 4.36
CA LEU A 179 11.31 5.47 2.93
C LEU A 179 12.56 5.78 2.10
N ARG A 180 12.67 5.11 0.97
CA ARG A 180 13.69 5.41 -0.05
C ARG A 180 12.99 5.98 -1.28
N PHE A 181 13.36 7.18 -1.70
CA PHE A 181 12.77 7.86 -2.86
C PHE A 181 13.80 8.74 -3.58
N PRO A 182 13.57 9.10 -4.86
CA PRO A 182 14.48 9.94 -5.61
C PRO A 182 14.59 11.34 -5.01
N ASN A 183 15.78 11.94 -5.07
CA ASN A 183 15.95 13.34 -4.65
C ASN A 183 15.43 14.29 -5.74
N LYS A 184 14.13 14.55 -5.72
CA LYS A 184 13.40 15.46 -6.63
C LYS A 184 12.65 16.47 -5.80
N GLU A 185 12.44 17.67 -6.34
CA GLU A 185 11.64 18.72 -5.67
C GLU A 185 10.17 18.31 -5.52
N GLU A 186 9.60 17.67 -6.53
CA GLU A 186 8.26 17.12 -6.55
C GLU A 186 8.31 15.63 -6.82
N GLN A 187 7.64 14.86 -5.97
CA GLN A 187 7.53 13.42 -6.10
C GLN A 187 6.27 13.03 -6.87
N THR A 188 6.38 11.96 -7.63
CA THR A 188 5.23 11.24 -8.20
C THR A 188 5.44 9.78 -7.84
N TRP A 189 4.62 9.28 -6.92
CA TRP A 189 4.68 7.91 -6.44
C TRP A 189 3.55 7.09 -7.04
N ARG A 190 3.63 5.75 -6.96
CA ARG A 190 2.49 4.90 -7.22
C ARG A 190 1.88 4.47 -5.89
N PHE A 191 0.55 4.42 -5.86
CA PHE A 191 -0.19 4.25 -4.62
C PHE A 191 -1.45 3.42 -4.83
N LEU A 192 -1.72 2.53 -3.90
CA LEU A 192 -2.95 1.74 -3.85
C LEU A 192 -3.37 1.58 -2.39
N VAL A 193 -4.62 1.92 -2.07
CA VAL A 193 -5.26 1.56 -0.80
C VAL A 193 -6.04 0.27 -1.01
N PHE A 194 -6.01 -0.61 -0.03
CA PHE A 194 -6.76 -1.86 -0.08
C PHE A 194 -7.36 -2.22 1.27
N ARG A 195 -8.41 -3.04 1.23
CA ARG A 195 -9.10 -3.57 2.38
C ARG A 195 -9.36 -5.05 2.21
N SER A 196 -9.14 -5.81 3.27
CA SER A 196 -9.57 -7.20 3.42
C SER A 196 -10.80 -7.25 4.30
N HIS A 197 -11.84 -7.94 3.82
CA HIS A 197 -13.14 -8.05 4.48
C HIS A 197 -13.59 -9.52 4.48
N PRO A 198 -13.11 -10.32 5.46
CA PRO A 198 -13.46 -11.72 5.57
C PRO A 198 -14.89 -11.88 6.12
N ARG A 199 -15.80 -12.39 5.31
CA ARG A 199 -17.18 -12.71 5.71
C ARG A 199 -17.59 -14.05 5.14
N ASP A 200 -18.34 -14.80 5.91
CA ASP A 200 -18.72 -16.17 5.57
C ASP A 200 -17.49 -17.02 5.24
N ASP A 201 -17.47 -17.67 4.09
CA ASP A 201 -16.34 -18.48 3.61
C ASP A 201 -15.47 -17.71 2.60
N PHE A 202 -15.70 -16.40 2.43
CA PHE A 202 -15.00 -15.59 1.45
C PHE A 202 -14.12 -14.53 2.10
N MET A 203 -12.90 -14.39 1.59
CA MET A 203 -12.07 -13.23 1.82
C MET A 203 -12.28 -12.24 0.68
N ARG A 204 -13.09 -11.20 0.92
CA ARG A 204 -13.29 -10.14 -0.04
C ARG A 204 -12.12 -9.17 0.03
N LYS A 205 -11.59 -8.82 -1.13
CA LYS A 205 -10.51 -7.82 -1.22
C LYS A 205 -10.99 -6.68 -2.11
N MET A 206 -10.82 -5.47 -1.62
CA MET A 206 -11.18 -4.23 -2.29
C MET A 206 -9.95 -3.35 -2.45
N ALA A 207 -9.92 -2.57 -3.52
CA ALA A 207 -8.81 -1.65 -3.79
C ALA A 207 -9.35 -0.31 -4.30
N SER A 208 -8.58 0.76 -4.10
CA SER A 208 -8.87 2.13 -4.53
C SER A 208 -8.61 2.35 -6.03
N GLY A 209 -8.90 1.36 -6.84
CA GLY A 209 -8.73 1.33 -8.28
C GLY A 209 -9.05 -0.04 -8.81
N LYS A 210 -9.37 -0.12 -10.09
CA LYS A 210 -9.63 -1.40 -10.76
C LYS A 210 -8.33 -2.15 -10.99
N LEU A 211 -8.33 -3.44 -10.71
CA LEU A 211 -7.20 -4.33 -10.90
C LEU A 211 -7.55 -5.43 -11.90
N ASP A 212 -6.75 -5.56 -12.95
CA ASP A 212 -6.83 -6.69 -13.88
C ASP A 212 -5.98 -7.85 -13.31
N ARG A 213 -6.65 -8.92 -12.87
CA ARG A 213 -5.99 -10.11 -12.33
C ARG A 213 -5.19 -10.91 -13.38
N ASN A 214 -5.42 -10.65 -14.65
CA ASN A 214 -4.66 -11.27 -15.75
C ASN A 214 -3.40 -10.47 -16.12
N ASN A 215 -3.26 -9.24 -15.62
CA ASN A 215 -2.07 -8.44 -15.83
C ASN A 215 -0.95 -8.91 -14.87
N PRO A 216 0.19 -9.41 -15.39
CA PRO A 216 1.28 -9.90 -14.55
C PRO A 216 2.00 -8.80 -13.74
N CYS A 217 1.82 -7.53 -14.13
CA CYS A 217 2.42 -6.41 -13.43
C CYS A 217 1.40 -5.78 -12.45
N LEU A 218 1.40 -6.20 -11.18
CA LEU A 218 0.53 -5.62 -10.16
C LEU A 218 0.85 -4.14 -9.94
N LEU A 219 2.12 -3.78 -9.77
CA LEU A 219 2.56 -2.41 -9.46
C LEU A 219 2.26 -1.43 -10.61
N CYS A 220 2.19 -1.92 -11.85
CA CYS A 220 1.82 -1.09 -13.01
C CYS A 220 0.38 -0.57 -12.92
N GLN A 221 -0.46 -1.18 -12.09
CA GLN A 221 -1.88 -0.88 -11.94
C GLN A 221 -2.17 0.06 -10.78
N PHE A 222 -1.15 0.41 -10.00
CA PHE A 222 -1.30 1.38 -8.92
C PHE A 222 -1.54 2.78 -9.49
N GLY A 223 -2.42 3.55 -8.85
CA GLY A 223 -2.66 4.95 -9.17
C GLY A 223 -1.42 5.83 -8.94
N TYR A 224 -1.49 7.06 -9.40
CA TYR A 224 -0.43 8.05 -9.19
C TYR A 224 -0.77 8.95 -8.01
N LEU A 225 0.16 9.08 -7.07
CA LEU A 225 0.11 10.03 -5.96
C LEU A 225 0.99 11.23 -6.30
N LYS A 226 0.41 12.43 -6.34
CA LYS A 226 1.06 13.67 -6.73
C LYS A 226 0.86 14.75 -5.68
N GLY A 227 1.74 15.75 -5.68
CA GLY A 227 1.64 16.91 -4.78
C GLY A 227 2.61 16.90 -3.61
N ILE A 228 3.41 15.84 -3.46
CA ILE A 228 4.44 15.74 -2.43
C ILE A 228 5.64 16.60 -2.84
N ARG A 229 5.95 17.63 -2.05
CA ARG A 229 7.03 18.58 -2.33
C ARG A 229 7.84 18.89 -1.08
N GLY A 230 9.12 19.23 -1.29
CA GLY A 230 10.00 19.75 -0.24
C GLY A 230 10.44 18.71 0.80
N ILE A 231 10.17 17.43 0.57
CA ILE A 231 10.65 16.34 1.42
C ILE A 231 12.10 15.98 1.06
N LYS A 232 12.84 15.53 2.05
CA LYS A 232 14.24 15.13 1.87
C LYS A 232 14.42 13.65 2.17
N SER A 233 15.10 12.96 1.26
CA SER A 233 15.55 11.59 1.53
C SER A 233 16.70 11.64 2.52
N ASN A 234 16.48 11.22 3.76
CA ASN A 234 17.54 11.07 4.72
C ASN A 234 18.27 9.74 4.50
N ARG A 235 19.59 9.78 4.47
CA ARG A 235 20.39 8.55 4.57
C ARG A 235 20.49 8.22 6.07
N SER A 236 19.67 7.31 6.55
CA SER A 236 19.89 6.72 7.86
C SER A 236 21.09 5.77 7.77
N ILE A 237 22.03 5.92 8.69
CA ILE A 237 23.11 4.95 8.91
C ILE A 237 22.69 4.15 10.12
N GLU A 238 22.50 2.87 9.92
CA GLU A 238 22.15 1.95 10.99
C GLU A 238 23.42 1.22 11.43
N PHE A 239 23.68 1.24 12.74
CA PHE A 239 24.79 0.50 13.34
C PHE A 239 24.21 -0.72 14.05
N LEU A 240 24.55 -1.90 13.57
CA LEU A 240 24.12 -3.18 14.15
C LEU A 240 25.30 -3.86 14.87
N PRO A 241 25.56 -3.52 16.15
CA PRO A 241 26.54 -4.25 16.91
C PRO A 241 26.01 -5.65 17.24
N SER A 242 26.81 -6.66 17.00
CA SER A 242 26.51 -8.03 17.41
C SER A 242 27.68 -8.65 18.15
N ILE A 243 27.34 -9.42 19.18
CA ILE A 243 28.28 -10.26 19.90
C ILE A 243 27.79 -11.69 19.85
N VAL A 244 28.63 -12.58 19.37
CA VAL A 244 28.35 -14.02 19.38
C VAL A 244 29.36 -14.66 20.32
N SER A 245 28.86 -15.38 21.31
CA SER A 245 29.69 -16.11 22.26
C SER A 245 29.38 -17.59 22.13
N THR A 246 30.41 -18.39 21.94
CA THR A 246 30.33 -19.85 21.86
C THR A 246 31.19 -20.49 22.90
N GLN A 247 30.61 -21.44 23.62
CA GLN A 247 31.33 -22.36 24.49
C GLN A 247 31.05 -23.76 24.02
N SER A 248 32.07 -24.52 23.75
CA SER A 248 31.97 -25.93 23.38
C SER A 248 32.58 -26.80 24.49
N GLY A 249 32.22 -28.06 24.54
CA GLY A 249 32.80 -29.01 25.45
C GLY A 249 32.70 -30.41 24.87
N GLU A 250 33.56 -31.29 25.33
CA GLU A 250 33.63 -32.69 24.93
C GLU A 250 33.49 -33.57 26.15
N LEU A 251 32.95 -34.81 25.93
CA LEU A 251 32.94 -35.81 26.97
C LEU A 251 34.29 -36.56 26.97
N ASP A 252 34.93 -36.63 28.13
CA ASP A 252 36.13 -37.43 28.27
C ASP A 252 35.82 -38.96 28.26
N SER A 253 36.85 -39.77 28.31
CA SER A 253 36.73 -41.25 28.32
C SER A 253 35.96 -41.82 29.52
N ASN A 254 35.67 -41.01 30.53
CA ASN A 254 34.90 -41.34 31.73
C ASN A 254 33.47 -40.76 31.69
N ASN A 255 33.03 -40.24 30.54
CA ASN A 255 31.75 -39.54 30.36
C ASN A 255 31.62 -38.25 31.23
N VAL A 256 32.71 -37.61 31.58
CA VAL A 256 32.74 -36.34 32.27
C VAL A 256 32.87 -35.22 31.23
N PHE A 257 31.95 -34.24 31.27
CA PHE A 257 31.97 -33.08 30.35
C PHE A 257 33.17 -32.19 30.68
N GLN A 258 34.01 -31.96 29.69
CA GLN A 258 35.15 -31.03 29.74
C GLN A 258 34.80 -29.83 28.90
N GLU A 259 34.79 -28.64 29.50
CA GLU A 259 34.55 -27.38 28.83
C GLU A 259 35.81 -26.93 28.10
N ASN A 260 35.65 -26.55 26.82
CA ASN A 260 36.73 -25.92 26.03
C ASN A 260 36.75 -24.41 26.28
N ASP A 261 37.75 -23.76 25.72
CA ASP A 261 37.89 -22.30 25.82
C ASP A 261 36.65 -21.56 25.29
N PHE A 262 36.31 -20.48 25.99
CA PHE A 262 35.25 -19.56 25.59
C PHE A 262 35.72 -18.67 24.45
N ASN A 263 35.01 -18.69 23.34
CA ASN A 263 35.28 -17.83 22.19
C ASN A 263 34.18 -16.78 22.05
N SER A 264 34.56 -15.54 21.80
CA SER A 264 33.63 -14.45 21.55
C SER A 264 34.05 -13.66 20.31
N ASP A 265 33.11 -13.48 19.38
CA ASP A 265 33.29 -12.66 18.19
C ASP A 265 32.43 -11.42 18.31
N LEU A 266 33.02 -10.29 17.98
CA LEU A 266 32.36 -8.98 17.96
C LEU A 266 32.29 -8.51 16.53
N ALA A 267 31.10 -8.21 16.04
CA ALA A 267 30.90 -7.66 14.71
C ALA A 267 30.08 -6.36 14.76
N LEU A 268 30.36 -5.48 13.82
CA LEU A 268 29.61 -4.26 13.60
C LEU A 268 29.13 -4.26 12.14
N GLY A 269 27.82 -4.36 11.97
CA GLY A 269 27.16 -4.10 10.68
C GLY A 269 26.90 -2.60 10.50
N ILE A 270 27.05 -2.10 9.26
CA ILE A 270 26.77 -0.71 8.88
C ILE A 270 25.84 -0.74 7.64
#